data_bf41dd782a288ae0617d124802698d1d
#
_entry.id   bf41dd782a288ae0617d124802698d1d
#
_cell.length_a   1.000
_cell.length_b   1.000
_cell.length_c   1.000
_cell.angle_alpha   90.00
_cell.angle_beta   90.00
_cell.angle_gamma   90.00
#
_symmetry.space_group_name_H-M   'P 1'
#
loop_
_entity.id
_entity.type
_entity.pdbx_description
1 polymer ?
#
loop_
_entity_poly.entity_id
_entity_poly.type
_entity_poly.pdbx_seq_one_letter_code
_entity_poly.pdbx_strand_id
1 'polypeptide(L)'
;MNERNIIETQPERTDLPLIVIPVIVESMIEPFAANFPLLHDIARIRMHCDFTLDTDTILERTKDAEAVIVIGFHITDDILDAMTVRGHVSCFAFGGTGVASYINLPVARERGIRVCNVVHYGDHAVAEHAFALIMELARQVGRLDAQVRRGDWSGIDGIGLHGKKLGLVGFGGIGRTVARIANGFGMKTLVWNSHVHGIDGLDITLIDDMDEVFAQSDIISLHLPLLDGTAGIITSRQLDRMRPGSMIVNTARAEIIEPGALTRRLQRGDVRAAIDVFDHEPLPMDDPLRSLDNVVLTPHVAWRDDEACVNLTRQVIDAVASYFTGGDYNAVP
;
A
#
# COMPACT_ATOMS: atom_id res chain seq x y z
N MET A 1 10.11 30.41 -6.12
CA MET A 1 10.11 28.96 -6.35
C MET A 1 11.20 28.68 -7.39
N ASN A 2 12.09 27.74 -7.12
CA ASN A 2 13.19 27.43 -8.04
C ASN A 2 12.61 26.64 -9.25
N GLU A 3 12.71 27.20 -10.45
CA GLU A 3 12.29 26.57 -11.74
C GLU A 3 12.98 25.22 -12.03
N ARG A 4 13.92 24.78 -11.19
CA ARG A 4 14.70 23.54 -11.35
C ARG A 4 13.99 22.26 -10.87
N ASN A 5 12.77 22.37 -10.34
CA ASN A 5 12.04 21.24 -9.75
C ASN A 5 10.77 20.85 -10.52
N ILE A 6 10.62 21.25 -11.77
CA ILE A 6 9.47 20.91 -12.62
C ILE A 6 9.98 20.28 -13.92
N ILE A 7 9.41 19.14 -14.28
CA ILE A 7 9.56 18.54 -15.60
C ILE A 7 8.26 18.77 -16.38
N GLU A 8 8.37 19.38 -17.55
CA GLU A 8 7.22 19.68 -18.41
C GLU A 8 7.47 19.17 -19.83
N THR A 9 6.46 18.53 -20.43
CA THR A 9 6.52 18.06 -21.82
C THR A 9 5.68 18.97 -22.70
N GLN A 10 6.15 19.25 -23.93
CA GLN A 10 5.40 19.97 -24.98
C GLN A 10 4.71 21.26 -24.48
N PRO A 11 5.42 22.17 -23.75
CA PRO A 11 4.79 23.35 -23.14
C PRO A 11 4.16 24.30 -24.19
N GLU A 12 4.61 24.25 -25.42
CA GLU A 12 4.08 25.03 -26.57
C GLU A 12 2.76 24.50 -27.12
N ARG A 13 2.43 23.22 -26.85
CA ARG A 13 1.21 22.55 -27.37
C ARG A 13 0.02 22.83 -26.45
N THR A 14 -0.39 24.09 -26.36
CA THR A 14 -1.54 24.51 -25.51
C THR A 14 -2.89 23.98 -26.02
N ASP A 15 -2.91 23.38 -27.19
CA ASP A 15 -4.05 22.67 -27.79
C ASP A 15 -4.26 21.27 -27.17
N LEU A 16 -3.24 20.72 -26.47
CA LEU A 16 -3.34 19.42 -25.80
C LEU A 16 -3.76 19.57 -24.32
N PRO A 17 -4.54 18.61 -23.80
CA PRO A 17 -4.93 18.60 -22.38
C PRO A 17 -3.69 18.52 -21.45
N LEU A 18 -3.81 19.13 -20.28
CA LEU A 18 -2.74 19.17 -19.28
C LEU A 18 -2.98 18.12 -18.20
N ILE A 19 -2.02 17.21 -18.04
CA ILE A 19 -1.92 16.30 -16.90
C ILE A 19 -0.95 16.90 -15.89
N VAL A 20 -1.34 16.96 -14.62
CA VAL A 20 -0.43 17.41 -13.54
C VAL A 20 -0.15 16.29 -12.56
N ILE A 21 1.14 16.12 -12.25
CA ILE A 21 1.62 15.36 -11.10
C ILE A 21 2.03 16.40 -10.04
N PRO A 22 1.16 16.74 -9.08
CA PRO A 22 1.40 17.89 -8.20
C PRO A 22 2.48 17.62 -7.15
N VAL A 23 2.68 16.35 -6.79
CA VAL A 23 3.68 15.88 -5.82
C VAL A 23 4.17 14.51 -6.21
N ILE A 24 5.43 14.20 -5.91
CA ILE A 24 6.04 12.91 -6.21
C ILE A 24 7.15 12.57 -5.22
N VAL A 25 7.35 11.27 -4.96
CA VAL A 25 8.52 10.79 -4.25
C VAL A 25 9.70 10.63 -5.21
N GLU A 26 10.92 10.92 -4.75
CA GLU A 26 12.12 10.99 -5.59
C GLU A 26 12.34 9.74 -6.45
N SER A 27 12.12 8.55 -5.88
CA SER A 27 12.30 7.27 -6.57
C SER A 27 11.37 7.04 -7.77
N MET A 28 10.30 7.82 -7.92
CA MET A 28 9.34 7.70 -9.01
C MET A 28 9.57 8.72 -10.15
N ILE A 29 10.46 9.71 -9.96
CA ILE A 29 10.70 10.75 -10.96
C ILE A 29 11.19 10.15 -12.28
N GLU A 30 12.27 9.37 -12.25
CA GLU A 30 12.81 8.73 -13.46
C GLU A 30 11.82 7.72 -14.09
N PRO A 31 11.19 6.79 -13.32
CA PRO A 31 10.18 5.89 -13.88
C PRO A 31 9.01 6.60 -14.56
N PHE A 32 8.50 7.73 -14.02
CA PHE A 32 7.48 8.52 -14.70
C PHE A 32 8.02 9.18 -15.98
N ALA A 33 9.15 9.88 -15.89
CA ALA A 33 9.75 10.58 -17.03
C ALA A 33 10.04 9.63 -18.21
N ALA A 34 10.44 8.40 -17.94
CA ALA A 34 10.67 7.37 -18.96
C ALA A 34 9.40 6.99 -19.74
N ASN A 35 8.21 7.17 -19.14
CA ASN A 35 6.92 6.86 -19.77
C ASN A 35 6.25 8.07 -20.44
N PHE A 36 6.74 9.29 -20.27
CA PHE A 36 6.14 10.50 -20.88
C PHE A 36 6.05 10.46 -22.40
N PRO A 37 6.99 9.85 -23.16
CA PRO A 37 6.86 9.72 -24.61
C PRO A 37 5.59 8.99 -25.08
N LEU A 38 4.95 8.18 -24.24
CA LEU A 38 3.68 7.50 -24.54
C LEU A 38 2.50 8.46 -24.66
N LEU A 39 2.62 9.66 -24.09
CA LEU A 39 1.60 10.72 -24.15
C LEU A 39 1.89 11.76 -25.22
N HIS A 40 2.95 11.57 -26.04
CA HIS A 40 3.25 12.48 -27.14
C HIS A 40 2.03 12.60 -28.07
N ASP A 41 1.66 13.83 -28.41
CA ASP A 41 0.45 14.17 -29.19
C ASP A 41 -0.92 13.78 -28.56
N ILE A 42 -0.93 13.25 -27.33
CA ILE A 42 -2.15 12.93 -26.57
C ILE A 42 -2.40 13.98 -25.49
N ALA A 43 -1.39 14.30 -24.69
CA ALA A 43 -1.48 15.22 -23.57
C ALA A 43 -0.11 15.82 -23.23
N ARG A 44 -0.12 17.00 -22.61
CA ARG A 44 1.07 17.60 -21.96
C ARG A 44 1.14 17.11 -20.52
N ILE A 45 2.34 17.03 -19.98
CA ILE A 45 2.55 16.73 -18.56
C ILE A 45 3.29 17.87 -17.88
N ARG A 46 2.88 18.18 -16.65
CA ARG A 46 3.64 18.99 -15.69
C ARG A 46 3.83 18.18 -14.42
N MET A 47 5.07 17.79 -14.14
CA MET A 47 5.45 17.06 -12.93
C MET A 47 6.27 17.94 -12.00
N HIS A 48 5.78 18.15 -10.77
CA HIS A 48 6.51 18.81 -9.70
C HIS A 48 7.34 17.76 -8.97
N CYS A 49 8.69 17.90 -9.04
CA CYS A 49 9.66 16.90 -8.54
C CYS A 49 9.99 17.09 -7.05
N ASP A 50 8.98 17.33 -6.23
CA ASP A 50 9.07 17.44 -4.77
C ASP A 50 7.82 16.83 -4.11
N PHE A 51 7.91 16.58 -2.82
CA PHE A 51 6.79 16.03 -2.06
C PHE A 51 6.29 17.06 -1.03
N THR A 52 4.99 17.32 -1.03
CA THR A 52 4.29 18.13 -0.04
C THR A 52 2.89 17.59 0.20
N LEU A 53 2.37 17.77 1.41
CA LEU A 53 0.95 17.52 1.76
C LEU A 53 0.18 18.82 1.97
N ASP A 54 0.79 19.98 1.67
CA ASP A 54 0.14 21.27 1.77
C ASP A 54 -0.95 21.43 0.71
N THR A 55 -2.20 21.50 1.17
CA THR A 55 -3.39 21.54 0.31
C THR A 55 -3.39 22.74 -0.63
N ASP A 56 -3.00 23.92 -0.16
CA ASP A 56 -3.00 25.14 -0.98
C ASP A 56 -2.00 25.03 -2.11
N THR A 57 -0.83 24.48 -1.84
CA THR A 57 0.21 24.21 -2.85
C THR A 57 -0.29 23.19 -3.89
N ILE A 58 -0.95 22.12 -3.46
CA ILE A 58 -1.49 21.09 -4.36
C ILE A 58 -2.57 21.70 -5.26
N LEU A 59 -3.49 22.50 -4.71
CA LEU A 59 -4.56 23.16 -5.47
C LEU A 59 -4.00 24.19 -6.47
N GLU A 60 -3.00 24.99 -6.06
CA GLU A 60 -2.36 25.94 -6.99
C GLU A 60 -1.65 25.24 -8.17
N ARG A 61 -0.97 24.11 -7.90
CA ARG A 61 -0.30 23.31 -8.94
C ARG A 61 -1.28 22.68 -9.94
N THR A 62 -2.49 22.35 -9.49
CA THR A 62 -3.49 21.62 -10.29
C THR A 62 -4.58 22.51 -10.91
N LYS A 63 -4.54 23.82 -10.71
CA LYS A 63 -5.61 24.75 -11.11
C LYS A 63 -5.97 24.72 -12.61
N ASP A 64 -4.98 24.44 -13.49
CA ASP A 64 -5.15 24.39 -14.95
C ASP A 64 -5.18 22.94 -15.49
N ALA A 65 -5.21 21.92 -14.60
CA ALA A 65 -5.15 20.52 -14.98
C ALA A 65 -6.49 20.00 -15.49
N GLU A 66 -6.47 19.19 -16.53
CA GLU A 66 -7.62 18.38 -16.98
C GLU A 66 -7.58 16.95 -16.39
N ALA A 67 -6.38 16.46 -16.09
CA ALA A 67 -6.21 15.23 -15.30
C ALA A 67 -5.13 15.40 -14.23
N VAL A 68 -5.29 14.71 -13.10
CA VAL A 68 -4.34 14.72 -12.00
C VAL A 68 -3.88 13.31 -11.70
N ILE A 69 -2.57 13.11 -11.66
CA ILE A 69 -1.97 11.87 -11.15
C ILE A 69 -1.75 12.04 -9.65
N VAL A 70 -2.36 11.15 -8.86
CA VAL A 70 -2.41 11.22 -7.40
C VAL A 70 -1.39 10.25 -6.82
N ILE A 71 -0.35 10.79 -6.15
CA ILE A 71 0.72 10.02 -5.51
C ILE A 71 0.82 10.41 -4.04
N GLY A 72 0.34 9.55 -3.14
CA GLY A 72 0.57 9.67 -1.71
C GLY A 72 -0.15 10.82 -0.98
N PHE A 73 -1.18 11.43 -1.59
CA PHE A 73 -2.01 12.44 -0.92
C PHE A 73 -3.50 12.12 -1.08
N HIS A 74 -4.31 12.51 -0.10
CA HIS A 74 -5.76 12.28 -0.11
C HIS A 74 -6.50 13.40 -0.82
N ILE A 75 -7.51 13.05 -1.61
CA ILE A 75 -8.48 13.96 -2.23
C ILE A 75 -9.74 13.97 -1.34
N THR A 76 -9.79 14.87 -0.36
CA THR A 76 -11.00 15.12 0.43
C THR A 76 -12.12 15.69 -0.44
N ASP A 77 -13.37 15.68 0.03
CA ASP A 77 -14.50 16.23 -0.74
C ASP A 77 -14.29 17.72 -1.08
N ASP A 78 -13.68 18.51 -0.19
CA ASP A 78 -13.34 19.92 -0.44
C ASP A 78 -12.28 20.08 -1.53
N ILE A 79 -11.26 19.22 -1.55
CA ILE A 79 -10.22 19.19 -2.58
C ILE A 79 -10.83 18.73 -3.92
N LEU A 80 -11.67 17.70 -3.89
CA LEU A 80 -12.40 17.24 -5.06
C LEU A 80 -13.25 18.36 -5.67
N ASP A 81 -14.00 19.10 -4.84
CA ASP A 81 -14.78 20.26 -5.28
C ASP A 81 -13.91 21.37 -5.88
N ALA A 82 -12.78 21.66 -5.24
CA ALA A 82 -11.87 22.68 -5.73
C ALA A 82 -11.30 22.33 -7.12
N MET A 83 -10.92 21.07 -7.32
CA MET A 83 -10.31 20.62 -8.58
C MET A 83 -11.32 20.40 -9.69
N THR A 84 -12.57 19.97 -9.40
CA THR A 84 -13.53 19.54 -10.41
C THR A 84 -14.62 20.56 -10.68
N VAL A 85 -15.26 21.13 -9.64
CA VAL A 85 -16.37 22.09 -9.75
C VAL A 85 -15.86 23.51 -10.02
N ARG A 86 -14.80 23.91 -9.34
CA ARG A 86 -14.15 25.22 -9.46
C ARG A 86 -12.96 25.21 -10.44
N GLY A 87 -12.44 24.04 -10.74
CA GLY A 87 -11.36 23.78 -11.69
C GLY A 87 -11.84 23.04 -12.94
N HIS A 88 -10.94 22.34 -13.60
CA HIS A 88 -11.19 21.65 -14.87
C HIS A 88 -10.88 20.15 -14.84
N VAL A 89 -10.53 19.61 -13.67
CA VAL A 89 -10.13 18.21 -13.55
C VAL A 89 -11.32 17.30 -13.80
N SER A 90 -11.18 16.41 -14.74
CA SER A 90 -12.19 15.42 -15.16
C SER A 90 -11.71 13.98 -15.01
N CYS A 91 -10.41 13.79 -14.70
CA CYS A 91 -9.81 12.47 -14.48
C CYS A 91 -8.79 12.50 -13.35
N PHE A 92 -8.88 11.53 -12.44
CA PHE A 92 -7.85 11.21 -11.45
C PHE A 92 -7.26 9.84 -11.74
N ALA A 93 -5.94 9.75 -11.87
CA ALA A 93 -5.22 8.48 -11.98
C ALA A 93 -4.42 8.26 -10.68
N PHE A 94 -4.88 7.34 -9.86
CA PHE A 94 -4.27 7.04 -8.57
C PHE A 94 -3.12 6.03 -8.71
N GLY A 95 -1.94 6.41 -8.24
CA GLY A 95 -0.76 5.55 -8.20
C GLY A 95 -0.79 4.55 -7.04
N GLY A 96 -1.79 3.70 -7.03
CA GLY A 96 -1.99 2.65 -6.02
C GLY A 96 -3.23 1.82 -6.31
N THR A 97 -3.39 0.69 -5.60
CA THR A 97 -4.56 -0.19 -5.76
C THR A 97 -5.77 0.31 -4.95
N GLY A 98 -5.53 0.80 -3.73
CA GLY A 98 -6.58 1.13 -2.76
C GLY A 98 -7.15 2.53 -2.91
N VAL A 99 -7.63 2.93 -4.10
CA VAL A 99 -8.07 4.28 -4.41
C VAL A 99 -9.27 4.76 -3.55
N ALA A 100 -10.14 3.86 -3.11
CA ALA A 100 -11.30 4.21 -2.28
C ALA A 100 -10.93 4.83 -0.92
N SER A 101 -9.71 4.58 -0.42
CA SER A 101 -9.19 5.25 0.79
C SER A 101 -8.69 6.68 0.52
N TYR A 102 -8.54 7.07 -0.74
CA TYR A 102 -7.94 8.35 -1.14
C TYR A 102 -8.92 9.30 -1.82
N ILE A 103 -9.93 8.78 -2.51
CA ILE A 103 -10.91 9.54 -3.29
C ILE A 103 -12.32 9.01 -2.97
N ASN A 104 -13.26 9.91 -2.73
CA ASN A 104 -14.67 9.57 -2.54
C ASN A 104 -15.28 9.12 -3.89
N LEU A 105 -15.23 7.82 -4.17
CA LEU A 105 -15.69 7.23 -5.43
C LEU A 105 -17.16 7.48 -5.75
N PRO A 106 -18.12 7.35 -4.80
CA PRO A 106 -19.52 7.70 -5.02
C PRO A 106 -19.69 9.14 -5.52
N VAL A 107 -19.04 10.10 -4.88
CA VAL A 107 -19.12 11.54 -5.26
C VAL A 107 -18.47 11.77 -6.62
N ALA A 108 -17.29 11.17 -6.88
CA ALA A 108 -16.64 11.29 -8.19
C ALA A 108 -17.53 10.76 -9.31
N ARG A 109 -18.16 9.60 -9.10
CA ARG A 109 -19.10 8.98 -10.07
C ARG A 109 -20.32 9.85 -10.32
N GLU A 110 -20.97 10.37 -9.27
CA GLU A 110 -22.13 11.25 -9.40
C GLU A 110 -21.83 12.49 -10.26
N ARG A 111 -20.60 12.96 -10.22
CA ARG A 111 -20.13 14.13 -11.00
C ARG A 111 -19.59 13.77 -12.39
N GLY A 112 -19.60 12.51 -12.76
CA GLY A 112 -19.05 12.05 -14.05
C GLY A 112 -17.52 12.17 -14.14
N ILE A 113 -16.83 12.21 -12.98
CA ILE A 113 -15.36 12.27 -12.92
C ILE A 113 -14.80 10.86 -13.07
N ARG A 114 -13.88 10.69 -14.00
CA ARG A 114 -13.15 9.44 -14.17
C ARG A 114 -12.14 9.26 -13.04
N VAL A 115 -12.18 8.09 -12.42
CA VAL A 115 -11.13 7.65 -11.50
C VAL A 115 -10.50 6.36 -12.04
N CYS A 116 -9.18 6.33 -12.10
CA CYS A 116 -8.41 5.14 -12.44
C CYS A 116 -7.49 4.77 -11.28
N ASN A 117 -7.18 3.47 -11.14
CA ASN A 117 -6.18 2.99 -10.21
C ASN A 117 -5.15 2.11 -10.93
N VAL A 118 -4.22 1.53 -10.20
CA VAL A 118 -3.31 0.50 -10.70
C VAL A 118 -3.58 -0.82 -9.99
N VAL A 119 -3.38 -1.94 -10.69
CA VAL A 119 -3.67 -3.28 -10.15
C VAL A 119 -2.47 -4.19 -10.33
N HIS A 120 -2.22 -5.07 -9.36
CA HIS A 120 -1.16 -6.08 -9.41
C HIS A 120 0.27 -5.56 -9.67
N TYR A 121 0.51 -4.26 -9.50
CA TYR A 121 1.80 -3.64 -9.78
C TYR A 121 2.88 -4.02 -8.76
N GLY A 122 2.48 -4.27 -7.53
CA GLY A 122 3.38 -4.50 -6.39
C GLY A 122 3.10 -5.81 -5.65
N ASP A 123 2.46 -6.80 -6.28
CA ASP A 123 2.15 -8.08 -5.62
C ASP A 123 3.41 -8.78 -5.09
N HIS A 124 4.51 -8.74 -5.85
CA HIS A 124 5.81 -9.27 -5.43
C HIS A 124 6.45 -8.39 -4.35
N ALA A 125 6.57 -7.09 -4.59
CA ALA A 125 7.15 -6.13 -3.64
C ALA A 125 6.54 -6.25 -2.24
N VAL A 126 5.21 -6.17 -2.15
CA VAL A 126 4.49 -6.27 -0.87
C VAL A 126 4.65 -7.64 -0.23
N ALA A 127 4.66 -8.73 -1.02
CA ALA A 127 4.86 -10.07 -0.49
C ALA A 127 6.28 -10.27 0.05
N GLU A 128 7.29 -9.78 -0.64
CA GLU A 128 8.69 -9.82 -0.22
C GLU A 128 8.91 -9.00 1.05
N HIS A 129 8.35 -7.79 1.10
CA HIS A 129 8.41 -6.94 2.30
C HIS A 129 7.70 -7.60 3.49
N ALA A 130 6.49 -8.15 3.30
CA ALA A 130 5.78 -8.89 4.34
C ALA A 130 6.62 -10.08 4.85
N PHE A 131 7.29 -10.80 3.94
CA PHE A 131 8.15 -11.90 4.33
C PHE A 131 9.45 -11.44 5.00
N ALA A 132 10.03 -10.31 4.57
CA ALA A 132 11.16 -9.67 5.26
C ALA A 132 10.80 -9.29 6.70
N LEU A 133 9.60 -8.73 6.91
CA LEU A 133 9.06 -8.42 8.24
C LEU A 133 8.85 -9.70 9.09
N ILE A 134 8.37 -10.80 8.50
CA ILE A 134 8.29 -12.12 9.16
C ILE A 134 9.68 -12.56 9.60
N MET A 135 10.69 -12.43 8.73
CA MET A 135 12.07 -12.79 9.04
C MET A 135 12.68 -11.90 10.12
N GLU A 136 12.38 -10.59 10.11
CA GLU A 136 12.83 -9.67 11.16
C GLU A 136 12.21 -10.05 12.52
N LEU A 137 10.91 -10.32 12.58
CA LEU A 137 10.26 -10.81 13.81
C LEU A 137 10.85 -12.15 14.28
N ALA A 138 11.18 -13.05 13.35
CA ALA A 138 11.70 -14.37 13.66
C ALA A 138 13.18 -14.34 14.09
N ARG A 139 14.01 -13.54 13.44
CA ARG A 139 15.47 -13.58 13.57
C ARG A 139 16.09 -12.31 14.13
N GLN A 140 15.36 -11.19 14.22
CA GLN A 140 15.75 -9.91 14.79
C GLN A 140 17.10 -9.38 14.25
N VAL A 141 17.30 -9.47 12.92
CA VAL A 141 18.58 -9.15 12.27
C VAL A 141 18.96 -7.68 12.48
N GLY A 142 18.00 -6.75 12.34
CA GLY A 142 18.23 -5.33 12.57
C GLY A 142 18.64 -5.02 14.03
N ARG A 143 18.00 -5.69 14.99
CA ARG A 143 18.36 -5.55 16.41
C ARG A 143 19.74 -6.12 16.72
N LEU A 144 20.10 -7.25 16.13
CA LEU A 144 21.42 -7.88 16.27
C LEU A 144 22.51 -7.02 15.62
N ASP A 145 22.30 -6.45 14.42
CA ASP A 145 23.23 -5.51 13.80
C ASP A 145 23.48 -4.30 14.73
N ALA A 146 22.40 -3.73 15.26
CA ALA A 146 22.53 -2.60 16.19
C ALA A 146 23.27 -2.97 17.49
N GLN A 147 23.14 -4.21 18.00
CA GLN A 147 23.92 -4.69 19.14
C GLN A 147 25.41 -4.78 18.82
N VAL A 148 25.77 -5.42 17.71
CA VAL A 148 27.19 -5.57 17.29
C VAL A 148 27.85 -4.23 17.09
N ARG A 149 27.16 -3.25 16.46
CA ARG A 149 27.69 -1.87 16.27
C ARG A 149 27.95 -1.15 17.59
N ARG A 150 27.24 -1.50 18.68
CA ARG A 150 27.49 -0.96 20.03
C ARG A 150 28.50 -1.77 20.84
N GLY A 151 29.10 -2.83 20.26
CA GLY A 151 30.07 -3.71 20.92
C GLY A 151 29.44 -4.80 21.81
N ASP A 152 28.13 -5.03 21.71
CA ASP A 152 27.44 -6.11 22.39
C ASP A 152 27.45 -7.38 21.52
N TRP A 153 28.00 -8.46 22.06
CA TRP A 153 28.17 -9.76 21.41
C TRP A 153 27.30 -10.88 22.02
N SER A 154 26.30 -10.51 22.85
CA SER A 154 25.49 -11.49 23.59
C SER A 154 24.57 -12.35 22.71
N GLY A 155 24.10 -11.81 21.57
CA GLY A 155 23.17 -12.49 20.68
C GLY A 155 21.71 -12.52 21.20
N ILE A 156 20.80 -12.98 20.36
CA ILE A 156 19.38 -13.20 20.65
C ILE A 156 18.95 -14.51 20.00
N ASP A 157 18.26 -15.36 20.73
CA ASP A 157 17.72 -16.60 20.17
C ASP A 157 16.55 -16.30 19.22
N GLY A 158 16.65 -16.80 18.01
CA GLY A 158 15.61 -16.65 16.98
C GLY A 158 14.64 -17.83 16.93
N ILE A 159 13.62 -17.70 16.08
CA ILE A 159 12.62 -18.72 15.78
C ILE A 159 12.86 -19.26 14.38
N GLY A 160 12.89 -20.59 14.21
CA GLY A 160 12.91 -21.24 12.90
C GLY A 160 11.51 -21.25 12.27
N LEU A 161 11.42 -21.00 10.95
CA LEU A 161 10.15 -20.98 10.23
C LEU A 161 9.74 -22.34 9.67
N HIS A 162 10.69 -23.24 9.41
CA HIS A 162 10.40 -24.58 8.87
C HIS A 162 9.39 -25.33 9.76
N GLY A 163 8.33 -25.85 9.14
CA GLY A 163 7.24 -26.56 9.80
C GLY A 163 6.26 -25.69 10.60
N LYS A 164 6.51 -24.36 10.71
CA LYS A 164 5.59 -23.41 11.33
C LYS A 164 4.36 -23.18 10.47
N LYS A 165 3.25 -22.80 11.12
CA LYS A 165 1.98 -22.47 10.45
C LYS A 165 1.92 -20.97 10.17
N LEU A 166 1.80 -20.62 8.89
CA LEU A 166 1.48 -19.27 8.43
C LEU A 166 -0.02 -19.17 8.13
N GLY A 167 -0.73 -18.33 8.85
CA GLY A 167 -2.12 -17.96 8.57
C GLY A 167 -2.18 -16.75 7.64
N LEU A 168 -2.83 -16.89 6.51
CA LEU A 168 -3.10 -15.80 5.58
C LEU A 168 -4.55 -15.37 5.67
N VAL A 169 -4.78 -14.10 5.97
CA VAL A 169 -6.09 -13.46 5.94
C VAL A 169 -6.18 -12.62 4.68
N GLY A 170 -6.79 -13.18 3.65
CA GLY A 170 -6.78 -12.67 2.28
C GLY A 170 -5.87 -13.50 1.36
N PHE A 171 -6.38 -13.87 0.18
CA PHE A 171 -5.68 -14.74 -0.78
C PHE A 171 -5.79 -14.21 -2.22
N GLY A 172 -5.55 -12.90 -2.39
CA GLY A 172 -5.34 -12.22 -3.67
C GLY A 172 -3.92 -12.41 -4.21
N GLY A 173 -3.46 -11.57 -5.13
CA GLY A 173 -2.12 -11.65 -5.71
C GLY A 173 -0.99 -11.66 -4.67
N ILE A 174 -1.05 -10.75 -3.71
CA ILE A 174 -0.06 -10.66 -2.60
C ILE A 174 -0.10 -11.93 -1.75
N GLY A 175 -1.28 -12.34 -1.24
CA GLY A 175 -1.41 -13.51 -0.38
C GLY A 175 -0.94 -14.80 -1.06
N ARG A 176 -1.18 -14.97 -2.36
CA ARG A 176 -0.67 -16.09 -3.18
C ARG A 176 0.85 -16.07 -3.29
N THR A 177 1.44 -14.90 -3.47
CA THR A 177 2.90 -14.75 -3.55
C THR A 177 3.55 -15.04 -2.20
N VAL A 178 2.98 -14.55 -1.09
CA VAL A 178 3.43 -14.89 0.28
C VAL A 178 3.33 -16.40 0.53
N ALA A 179 2.23 -17.05 0.10
CA ALA A 179 2.07 -18.51 0.23
C ALA A 179 3.17 -19.27 -0.53
N ARG A 180 3.52 -18.80 -1.75
CA ARG A 180 4.61 -19.40 -2.55
C ARG A 180 5.95 -19.31 -1.84
N ILE A 181 6.27 -18.15 -1.28
CA ILE A 181 7.50 -17.94 -0.51
C ILE A 181 7.50 -18.85 0.74
N ALA A 182 6.39 -18.89 1.48
CA ALA A 182 6.25 -19.71 2.68
C ALA A 182 6.40 -21.21 2.39
N ASN A 183 5.83 -21.71 1.28
CA ASN A 183 6.03 -23.09 0.85
C ASN A 183 7.50 -23.37 0.58
N GLY A 184 8.26 -22.44 -0.03
CA GLY A 184 9.70 -22.55 -0.23
C GLY A 184 10.50 -22.64 1.09
N PHE A 185 9.99 -22.05 2.18
CA PHE A 185 10.54 -22.17 3.53
C PHE A 185 10.09 -23.43 4.28
N GLY A 186 9.26 -24.28 3.66
CA GLY A 186 8.69 -25.46 4.29
C GLY A 186 7.69 -25.16 5.40
N MET A 187 7.02 -24.01 5.33
CA MET A 187 5.92 -23.65 6.22
C MET A 187 4.61 -24.32 5.78
N LYS A 188 3.70 -24.51 6.73
CA LYS A 188 2.32 -24.95 6.47
C LYS A 188 1.44 -23.71 6.34
N THR A 189 0.77 -23.53 5.21
CA THR A 189 -0.02 -22.33 4.94
C THR A 189 -1.50 -22.60 5.19
N LEU A 190 -2.11 -21.86 6.12
CA LEU A 190 -3.55 -21.83 6.40
C LEU A 190 -4.13 -20.57 5.78
N VAL A 191 -5.22 -20.66 5.03
CA VAL A 191 -5.78 -19.54 4.29
C VAL A 191 -7.25 -19.34 4.65
N TRP A 192 -7.58 -18.12 5.07
CA TRP A 192 -8.94 -17.62 5.10
C TRP A 192 -9.15 -16.56 4.02
N ASN A 193 -10.18 -16.72 3.21
CA ASN A 193 -10.63 -15.74 2.23
C ASN A 193 -12.08 -15.99 1.89
N SER A 194 -12.86 -14.94 1.64
CA SER A 194 -14.29 -15.07 1.32
C SER A 194 -14.54 -15.88 0.03
N HIS A 195 -13.65 -15.76 -0.96
CA HIS A 195 -13.74 -16.47 -2.24
C HIS A 195 -12.33 -16.84 -2.72
N VAL A 196 -12.05 -18.13 -2.84
CA VAL A 196 -10.77 -18.62 -3.38
C VAL A 196 -10.96 -19.14 -4.80
N HIS A 197 -10.30 -18.50 -5.75
CA HIS A 197 -10.29 -18.92 -7.17
C HIS A 197 -9.01 -19.70 -7.47
N GLY A 198 -9.07 -21.02 -7.31
CA GLY A 198 -7.91 -21.90 -7.54
C GLY A 198 -6.81 -21.76 -6.49
N ILE A 199 -5.90 -22.70 -6.47
CA ILE A 199 -4.73 -22.71 -5.54
C ILE A 199 -3.38 -22.70 -6.26
N ASP A 200 -3.37 -22.74 -7.61
CA ASP A 200 -2.18 -22.65 -8.48
C ASP A 200 -1.04 -23.61 -8.10
N GLY A 201 -1.38 -24.82 -7.62
CA GLY A 201 -0.41 -25.82 -7.17
C GLY A 201 0.29 -25.50 -5.84
N LEU A 202 -0.17 -24.50 -5.09
CA LEU A 202 0.36 -24.16 -3.76
C LEU A 202 -0.10 -25.18 -2.71
N ASP A 203 0.81 -25.53 -1.80
CA ASP A 203 0.48 -26.34 -0.61
C ASP A 203 -0.16 -25.44 0.46
N ILE A 204 -1.50 -25.38 0.43
CA ILE A 204 -2.30 -24.60 1.37
C ILE A 204 -3.47 -25.41 1.92
N THR A 205 -3.92 -25.03 3.10
CA THR A 205 -5.14 -25.53 3.73
C THR A 205 -6.14 -24.37 3.83
N LEU A 206 -7.30 -24.50 3.19
CA LEU A 206 -8.38 -23.52 3.31
C LEU A 206 -9.08 -23.70 4.66
N ILE A 207 -9.36 -22.60 5.33
CA ILE A 207 -10.02 -22.55 6.64
C ILE A 207 -11.24 -21.63 6.51
N ASP A 208 -12.43 -22.13 6.81
CA ASP A 208 -13.68 -21.39 6.67
C ASP A 208 -13.90 -20.37 7.80
N ASP A 209 -13.39 -20.65 8.99
CA ASP A 209 -13.49 -19.77 10.16
C ASP A 209 -12.18 -18.98 10.37
N MET A 210 -12.25 -17.65 10.30
CA MET A 210 -11.10 -16.77 10.57
C MET A 210 -10.55 -16.96 11.99
N ASP A 211 -11.40 -17.19 12.98
CA ASP A 211 -10.98 -17.45 14.36
C ASP A 211 -10.01 -18.64 14.45
N GLU A 212 -10.27 -19.67 13.65
CA GLU A 212 -9.40 -20.85 13.56
C GLU A 212 -8.03 -20.54 12.98
N VAL A 213 -7.96 -19.65 11.97
CA VAL A 213 -6.67 -19.20 11.43
C VAL A 213 -5.85 -18.52 12.53
N PHE A 214 -6.47 -17.60 13.31
CA PHE A 214 -5.78 -16.92 14.40
C PHE A 214 -5.35 -17.88 15.52
N ALA A 215 -6.18 -18.87 15.86
CA ALA A 215 -5.90 -19.83 16.93
C ALA A 215 -4.79 -20.85 16.57
N GLN A 216 -4.69 -21.23 15.28
CA GLN A 216 -3.80 -22.31 14.86
C GLN A 216 -2.45 -21.82 14.34
N SER A 217 -2.34 -20.54 13.93
CA SER A 217 -1.13 -20.02 13.30
C SER A 217 -0.03 -19.64 14.29
N ASP A 218 1.21 -19.86 13.90
CA ASP A 218 2.39 -19.30 14.57
C ASP A 218 2.65 -17.86 14.09
N ILE A 219 2.32 -17.60 12.83
CA ILE A 219 2.46 -16.29 12.19
C ILE A 219 1.17 -16.01 11.42
N ILE A 220 0.67 -14.78 11.49
CA ILE A 220 -0.49 -14.30 10.74
C ILE A 220 -0.04 -13.17 9.83
N SER A 221 -0.44 -13.19 8.56
CA SER A 221 -0.16 -12.12 7.61
C SER A 221 -1.46 -11.67 6.94
N LEU A 222 -1.69 -10.35 6.93
CA LEU A 222 -2.94 -9.73 6.51
C LEU A 222 -2.80 -9.17 5.10
N HIS A 223 -3.73 -9.57 4.20
CA HIS A 223 -3.71 -9.22 2.77
C HIS A 223 -5.11 -8.92 2.23
N LEU A 224 -6.00 -8.39 3.06
CA LEU A 224 -7.33 -7.95 2.65
C LEU A 224 -7.28 -6.51 2.11
N PRO A 225 -8.03 -6.19 1.06
CA PRO A 225 -8.27 -4.79 0.69
C PRO A 225 -9.17 -4.13 1.75
N LEU A 226 -9.07 -2.81 1.90
CA LEU A 226 -10.02 -2.02 2.68
C LEU A 226 -11.26 -1.75 1.82
N LEU A 227 -12.39 -2.31 2.23
CA LEU A 227 -13.72 -2.16 1.65
C LEU A 227 -14.72 -2.01 2.80
N ASP A 228 -15.95 -1.59 2.52
CA ASP A 228 -17.01 -1.51 3.55
C ASP A 228 -17.20 -2.81 4.32
N GLY A 229 -17.08 -3.96 3.63
CA GLY A 229 -17.20 -5.29 4.25
C GLY A 229 -15.95 -5.82 4.94
N THR A 230 -14.82 -5.12 4.85
CA THR A 230 -13.55 -5.55 5.47
C THR A 230 -13.02 -4.57 6.51
N ALA A 231 -13.61 -3.36 6.60
CA ALA A 231 -13.29 -2.40 7.65
C ALA A 231 -13.64 -3.00 9.02
N GLY A 232 -12.65 -3.04 9.94
CA GLY A 232 -12.79 -3.59 11.28
C GLY A 232 -13.15 -5.08 11.36
N ILE A 233 -12.98 -5.84 10.28
CA ILE A 233 -13.32 -7.27 10.25
C ILE A 233 -12.49 -8.10 11.23
N ILE A 234 -11.26 -7.65 11.50
CA ILE A 234 -10.40 -8.25 12.52
C ILE A 234 -10.62 -7.49 13.82
N THR A 235 -11.28 -8.13 14.77
CA THR A 235 -11.62 -7.55 16.05
C THR A 235 -10.71 -8.05 17.17
N SER A 236 -10.89 -7.52 18.37
CA SER A 236 -10.25 -8.03 19.59
C SER A 236 -10.49 -9.54 19.76
N ARG A 237 -11.62 -10.08 19.27
CA ARG A 237 -11.95 -11.51 19.36
C ARG A 237 -10.92 -12.36 18.60
N GLN A 238 -10.58 -12.02 17.37
CA GLN A 238 -9.58 -12.76 16.59
C GLN A 238 -8.18 -12.60 17.20
N LEU A 239 -7.82 -11.37 17.57
CA LEU A 239 -6.53 -11.08 18.18
C LEU A 239 -6.31 -11.83 19.50
N ASP A 240 -7.38 -12.04 20.29
CA ASP A 240 -7.33 -12.79 21.54
C ASP A 240 -7.17 -14.30 21.34
N ARG A 241 -7.43 -14.82 20.12
CA ARG A 241 -7.13 -16.22 19.75
C ARG A 241 -5.66 -16.48 19.50
N MET A 242 -4.86 -15.43 19.26
CA MET A 242 -3.43 -15.58 19.05
C MET A 242 -2.74 -16.18 20.26
N ARG A 243 -1.96 -17.22 20.03
CA ARG A 243 -1.20 -17.92 21.08
C ARG A 243 -0.01 -17.07 21.55
N PRO A 244 0.40 -17.15 22.83
CA PRO A 244 1.65 -16.56 23.29
C PRO A 244 2.83 -16.99 22.39
N GLY A 245 3.68 -16.02 22.02
CA GLY A 245 4.84 -16.22 21.14
C GLY A 245 4.52 -16.14 19.64
N SER A 246 3.24 -16.08 19.24
CA SER A 246 2.88 -15.88 17.83
C SER A 246 3.15 -14.46 17.33
N MET A 247 3.10 -14.29 16.02
CA MET A 247 3.43 -13.05 15.32
C MET A 247 2.29 -12.62 14.41
N ILE A 248 2.13 -11.31 14.18
CA ILE A 248 1.22 -10.77 13.18
C ILE A 248 1.93 -9.73 12.31
N VAL A 249 1.67 -9.79 10.99
CA VAL A 249 2.21 -8.83 10.00
C VAL A 249 1.05 -8.16 9.29
N ASN A 250 1.07 -6.82 9.24
CA ASN A 250 0.11 -6.04 8.49
C ASN A 250 0.83 -5.10 7.50
N THR A 251 0.76 -5.45 6.22
CA THR A 251 1.19 -4.64 5.08
C THR A 251 0.00 -4.28 4.16
N ALA A 252 -1.23 -4.47 4.66
CA ALA A 252 -2.45 -4.21 3.90
C ALA A 252 -3.02 -2.82 4.21
N ARG A 253 -3.84 -2.71 5.24
CA ARG A 253 -4.41 -1.45 5.76
C ARG A 253 -4.61 -1.56 7.26
N ALA A 254 -4.43 -0.46 7.99
CA ALA A 254 -4.65 -0.44 9.44
C ALA A 254 -6.13 -0.67 9.78
N GLU A 255 -7.02 -0.05 9.02
CA GLU A 255 -8.46 0.00 9.25
C GLU A 255 -9.19 -1.35 9.04
N ILE A 256 -8.52 -2.39 8.51
CA ILE A 256 -9.09 -3.75 8.53
C ILE A 256 -9.13 -4.35 9.94
N ILE A 257 -8.41 -3.74 10.88
CA ILE A 257 -8.41 -4.10 12.29
C ILE A 257 -9.28 -3.09 13.06
N GLU A 258 -10.08 -3.59 14.00
CA GLU A 258 -10.86 -2.75 14.92
C GLU A 258 -9.97 -1.69 15.59
N PRO A 259 -10.37 -0.39 15.62
CA PRO A 259 -9.52 0.68 16.15
C PRO A 259 -8.97 0.38 17.55
N GLY A 260 -7.66 0.49 17.69
CA GLY A 260 -6.92 0.26 18.93
C GLY A 260 -6.84 -1.20 19.41
N ALA A 261 -7.51 -2.15 18.76
CA ALA A 261 -7.50 -3.56 19.19
C ALA A 261 -6.10 -4.18 19.11
N LEU A 262 -5.37 -3.92 18.03
CA LEU A 262 -4.00 -4.45 17.88
C LEU A 262 -3.06 -3.86 18.95
N THR A 263 -3.10 -2.56 19.17
CA THR A 263 -2.28 -1.90 20.22
C THR A 263 -2.56 -2.50 21.60
N ARG A 264 -3.83 -2.64 21.98
CA ARG A 264 -4.21 -3.29 23.27
C ARG A 264 -3.70 -4.72 23.36
N ARG A 265 -3.73 -5.47 22.25
CA ARG A 265 -3.22 -6.86 22.21
C ARG A 265 -1.70 -6.91 22.41
N LEU A 266 -0.97 -6.01 21.75
CA LEU A 266 0.49 -5.93 21.80
C LEU A 266 1.02 -5.48 23.16
N GLN A 267 0.28 -4.60 23.84
CA GLN A 267 0.64 -4.14 25.21
C GLN A 267 0.67 -5.26 26.25
N ARG A 268 0.07 -6.42 25.97
CA ARG A 268 0.19 -7.61 26.84
C ARG A 268 1.58 -8.25 26.77
N GLY A 269 2.37 -7.95 25.73
CA GLY A 269 3.76 -8.37 25.59
C GLY A 269 3.99 -9.84 25.20
N ASP A 270 2.94 -10.63 24.98
CA ASP A 270 3.02 -12.08 24.71
C ASP A 270 2.96 -12.44 23.22
N VAL A 271 2.69 -11.47 22.33
CA VAL A 271 2.75 -11.62 20.86
C VAL A 271 3.62 -10.52 20.27
N ARG A 272 4.09 -10.71 19.04
CA ARG A 272 4.91 -9.74 18.32
C ARG A 272 4.20 -9.28 17.06
N ALA A 273 4.46 -8.05 16.62
CA ALA A 273 3.91 -7.53 15.38
C ALA A 273 4.96 -6.87 14.50
N ALA A 274 4.72 -6.89 13.17
CA ALA A 274 5.36 -5.99 12.22
C ALA A 274 4.29 -5.26 11.42
N ILE A 275 4.37 -3.94 11.38
CA ILE A 275 3.33 -3.05 10.89
C ILE A 275 3.93 -2.05 9.93
N ASP A 276 3.41 -2.02 8.69
CA ASP A 276 3.82 -1.08 7.66
C ASP A 276 2.77 0.04 7.44
N VAL A 277 1.54 -0.12 7.98
CA VAL A 277 0.39 0.76 7.74
C VAL A 277 -0.26 1.19 9.06
N PHE A 278 -0.73 2.45 9.15
CA PHE A 278 -1.21 3.05 10.39
C PHE A 278 -2.52 3.80 10.19
N ASP A 279 -3.33 3.92 11.26
CA ASP A 279 -4.58 4.71 11.22
C ASP A 279 -4.32 6.19 10.91
N HIS A 280 -3.15 6.70 11.31
CA HIS A 280 -2.67 8.05 11.00
C HIS A 280 -1.25 7.98 10.45
N GLU A 281 -1.07 8.48 9.23
CA GLU A 281 0.22 8.51 8.53
C GLU A 281 0.60 9.97 8.21
N PRO A 282 1.81 10.42 8.61
CA PRO A 282 2.85 9.73 9.38
C PRO A 282 2.42 9.37 10.80
N LEU A 283 2.92 8.20 11.31
CA LEU A 283 2.63 7.74 12.67
C LEU A 283 2.99 8.83 13.71
N PRO A 284 2.03 9.30 14.54
CA PRO A 284 2.26 10.34 15.54
C PRO A 284 3.41 10.02 16.50
N MET A 285 4.09 11.06 16.99
CA MET A 285 5.27 10.89 17.85
C MET A 285 4.92 10.30 19.23
N ASP A 286 3.69 10.50 19.68
CA ASP A 286 3.14 10.01 20.94
C ASP A 286 2.35 8.70 20.79
N ASP A 287 2.34 8.10 19.59
CA ASP A 287 1.67 6.82 19.37
C ASP A 287 2.29 5.71 20.23
N PRO A 288 1.49 4.95 20.99
CA PRO A 288 2.00 3.90 21.89
C PRO A 288 2.78 2.80 21.17
N LEU A 289 2.54 2.51 19.90
CA LEU A 289 3.28 1.51 19.13
C LEU A 289 4.79 1.80 19.08
N ARG A 290 5.19 3.09 19.12
CA ARG A 290 6.60 3.50 19.09
C ARG A 290 7.40 3.05 20.31
N SER A 291 6.73 2.81 21.42
CA SER A 291 7.35 2.45 22.69
C SER A 291 7.36 0.95 22.97
N LEU A 292 6.74 0.13 22.11
CA LEU A 292 6.63 -1.31 22.29
C LEU A 292 7.85 -2.05 21.72
N ASP A 293 8.57 -2.79 22.56
CA ASP A 293 9.75 -3.59 22.17
C ASP A 293 9.43 -4.82 21.31
N ASN A 294 8.16 -5.23 21.28
CA ASN A 294 7.66 -6.38 20.54
C ASN A 294 7.07 -6.00 19.16
N VAL A 295 7.36 -4.79 18.67
CA VAL A 295 6.84 -4.30 17.40
C VAL A 295 7.98 -3.84 16.48
N VAL A 296 7.88 -4.19 15.20
CA VAL A 296 8.69 -3.67 14.09
C VAL A 296 7.81 -2.73 13.27
N LEU A 297 8.29 -1.52 12.99
CA LEU A 297 7.54 -0.49 12.26
C LEU A 297 8.28 -0.11 10.99
N THR A 298 7.56 -0.04 9.86
CA THR A 298 8.06 0.49 8.59
C THR A 298 7.08 1.55 8.04
N PRO A 299 7.54 2.59 7.32
CA PRO A 299 6.75 3.77 7.02
C PRO A 299 5.96 3.64 5.71
N HIS A 300 5.05 2.65 5.60
CA HIS A 300 4.18 2.37 4.45
C HIS A 300 4.96 2.25 3.13
N VAL A 301 5.98 1.40 3.14
CA VAL A 301 6.93 1.23 2.03
C VAL A 301 6.91 -0.18 1.42
N ALA A 302 6.01 -1.06 1.86
CA ALA A 302 5.95 -2.44 1.38
C ALA A 302 5.82 -2.56 -0.15
N TRP A 303 5.22 -1.56 -0.81
CA TRP A 303 5.04 -1.49 -2.26
C TRP A 303 6.28 -0.96 -3.02
N ARG A 304 7.28 -0.39 -2.32
CA ARG A 304 8.40 0.36 -2.91
C ARG A 304 9.58 -0.56 -3.21
N ASP A 305 9.63 -1.07 -4.44
CA ASP A 305 10.82 -1.60 -5.06
C ASP A 305 10.96 -1.05 -6.49
N ASP A 306 12.03 -1.44 -7.19
CA ASP A 306 12.35 -0.97 -8.52
C ASP A 306 11.32 -1.45 -9.57
N GLU A 307 10.90 -2.71 -9.51
CA GLU A 307 9.94 -3.29 -10.44
C GLU A 307 8.52 -2.72 -10.24
N ALA A 308 8.06 -2.62 -9.00
CA ALA A 308 6.75 -2.07 -8.68
C ALA A 308 6.65 -0.60 -9.09
N CYS A 309 7.71 0.21 -8.90
CA CYS A 309 7.73 1.61 -9.35
C CYS A 309 7.59 1.72 -10.87
N VAL A 310 8.28 0.89 -11.65
CA VAL A 310 8.17 0.85 -13.12
C VAL A 310 6.76 0.43 -13.55
N ASN A 311 6.23 -0.64 -12.97
CA ASN A 311 4.91 -1.16 -13.29
C ASN A 311 3.79 -0.17 -12.93
N LEU A 312 3.89 0.49 -11.77
CA LEU A 312 2.92 1.49 -11.31
C LEU A 312 2.90 2.68 -12.27
N THR A 313 4.08 3.28 -12.54
CA THR A 313 4.17 4.48 -13.39
C THR A 313 3.68 4.21 -14.79
N ARG A 314 4.00 3.04 -15.35
CA ARG A 314 3.50 2.62 -16.66
C ARG A 314 1.98 2.51 -16.68
N GLN A 315 1.36 1.81 -15.73
CA GLN A 315 -0.10 1.67 -15.67
C GLN A 315 -0.81 3.01 -15.49
N VAL A 316 -0.28 3.91 -14.66
CA VAL A 316 -0.86 5.25 -14.47
C VAL A 316 -0.83 6.05 -15.78
N ILE A 317 0.29 6.02 -16.50
CA ILE A 317 0.41 6.71 -17.80
C ILE A 317 -0.53 6.08 -18.84
N ASP A 318 -0.60 4.75 -18.92
CA ASP A 318 -1.52 4.05 -19.81
C ASP A 318 -2.99 4.37 -19.46
N ALA A 319 -3.34 4.55 -18.18
CA ALA A 319 -4.69 4.91 -17.76
C ALA A 319 -5.09 6.33 -18.21
N VAL A 320 -4.23 7.32 -18.03
CA VAL A 320 -4.53 8.69 -18.51
C VAL A 320 -4.50 8.77 -20.04
N ALA A 321 -3.61 8.04 -20.71
CA ALA A 321 -3.60 7.92 -22.18
C ALA A 321 -4.92 7.33 -22.70
N SER A 322 -5.37 6.24 -22.08
CA SER A 322 -6.64 5.59 -22.37
C SER A 322 -7.82 6.55 -22.19
N TYR A 323 -7.84 7.31 -21.09
CA TYR A 323 -8.89 8.30 -20.84
C TYR A 323 -8.98 9.34 -21.97
N PHE A 324 -7.88 9.98 -22.36
CA PHE A 324 -7.88 11.02 -23.41
C PHE A 324 -8.12 10.46 -24.81
N THR A 325 -7.98 9.14 -25.02
CA THR A 325 -8.29 8.47 -26.29
C THR A 325 -9.65 7.75 -26.28
N GLY A 326 -10.47 7.96 -25.25
CA GLY A 326 -11.84 7.44 -25.16
C GLY A 326 -11.95 5.98 -24.66
N GLY A 327 -10.89 5.43 -24.06
CA GLY A 327 -10.88 4.11 -23.46
C GLY A 327 -11.21 4.12 -21.97
N ASP A 328 -11.12 2.94 -21.35
CA ASP A 328 -11.48 2.70 -19.93
C ASP A 328 -10.45 1.86 -19.17
N TYR A 329 -9.21 1.84 -19.63
CA TYR A 329 -8.14 1.07 -18.98
C TYR A 329 -8.00 1.48 -17.50
N ASN A 330 -8.07 0.48 -16.60
CA ASN A 330 -8.00 0.65 -15.16
C ASN A 330 -9.03 1.65 -14.57
N ALA A 331 -10.12 1.91 -15.26
CA ALA A 331 -11.22 2.71 -14.74
C ALA A 331 -11.90 2.00 -13.56
N VAL A 332 -12.08 2.73 -12.47
CA VAL A 332 -12.82 2.25 -11.30
C VAL A 332 -14.31 2.48 -11.53
N PRO A 333 -15.15 1.43 -11.39
CA PRO A 333 -16.60 1.52 -11.63
C PRO A 333 -17.34 2.40 -10.62
#